data_a97fe39622f7818b866b2040247416e7
#
_entry.id   a97fe39622f7818b866b2040247416e7
#
_cell.length_a   1.000
_cell.length_b   1.000
_cell.length_c   1.000
_cell.angle_alpha   90.00
_cell.angle_beta   90.00
_cell.angle_gamma   90.00
#
_symmetry.space_group_name_H-M   'P 1'
#
loop_
_entity.id
_entity.type
_entity.pdbx_description
1 polymer ?
#
loop_
_entity_poly.entity_id
_entity_poly.type
_entity_poly.pdbx_seq_one_letter_code
_entity_poly.pdbx_strand_id
1 'polypeptide(L)'
;MRCSWDRISGSGIENMHLDTEFNEAEVDSKGRLCDEDHAWSAVIVRAAEHCWVRGVSSSHFAFATVYNAVGAKNITVEDCHGYTPVSEIAGSRRYAFQYSGAQLCLVKDCTCEYDRHAFATSHARTTGPNVFLRCSATNMYGDIGPHVGWTTGVLYDNVKTDSQYIAVQDRHNTAEGHGWAGVNFVLYNCEAPGIICQNPWVTGKNYAIGCVGTKYPHNRYNVDSSFSRPDGEWISEGVHVTPVSLYEDSLEKRHNNGIYIAK
;
A
#
# COMPACT_ATOMS: atom_id res chain seq x y z
N MET A 1 -7.58 26.18 -15.34
CA MET A 1 -6.89 26.71 -14.13
C MET A 1 -5.72 25.80 -13.82
N ARG A 2 -4.46 26.23 -13.98
CA ARG A 2 -3.30 25.46 -13.54
C ARG A 2 -3.12 25.74 -12.05
N CYS A 3 -3.39 24.75 -11.20
CA CYS A 3 -2.94 24.85 -9.81
C CYS A 3 -1.43 24.61 -9.81
N SER A 4 -0.65 25.68 -9.64
CA SER A 4 0.76 25.54 -9.30
C SER A 4 0.83 25.13 -7.83
N TRP A 5 1.32 23.92 -7.58
CA TRP A 5 1.69 23.53 -6.22
C TRP A 5 3.13 23.96 -6.00
N ASP A 6 3.36 24.79 -5.01
CA ASP A 6 4.72 25.08 -4.55
C ASP A 6 5.21 23.85 -3.78
N ARG A 7 5.85 22.91 -4.50
CA ARG A 7 6.44 21.72 -3.90
C ARG A 7 7.87 21.99 -3.48
N ILE A 8 8.24 21.49 -2.31
CA ILE A 8 9.67 21.29 -2.03
C ILE A 8 10.22 20.22 -2.95
N SER A 9 11.47 20.32 -3.34
CA SER A 9 12.10 19.38 -4.26
C SER A 9 13.54 19.08 -3.87
N GLY A 10 14.02 17.87 -4.22
CA GLY A 10 15.42 17.48 -4.04
C GLY A 10 15.86 17.34 -2.59
N SER A 11 14.94 16.96 -1.70
CA SER A 11 15.20 16.82 -0.26
C SER A 11 14.86 15.40 0.20
N GLY A 12 15.51 14.94 1.27
CA GLY A 12 15.25 13.60 1.80
C GLY A 12 15.53 13.46 3.28
N ILE A 13 15.03 12.34 3.82
CA ILE A 13 15.27 11.88 5.19
C ILE A 13 15.97 10.55 5.08
N GLU A 14 17.10 10.38 5.77
CA GLU A 14 17.93 9.17 5.65
C GLU A 14 18.48 8.68 6.99
N ASN A 15 18.59 7.34 7.10
CA ASN A 15 19.42 6.66 8.10
C ASN A 15 19.14 7.08 9.54
N MET A 16 17.89 6.94 9.98
CA MET A 16 17.50 7.23 11.35
C MET A 16 16.44 6.27 11.86
N HIS A 17 16.38 6.15 13.17
CA HIS A 17 15.27 5.53 13.89
C HIS A 17 14.41 6.63 14.53
N LEU A 18 13.11 6.53 14.33
CA LEU A 18 12.11 7.43 14.91
C LEU A 18 11.25 6.64 15.90
N ASP A 19 11.07 7.19 17.07
CA ASP A 19 10.25 6.59 18.12
C ASP A 19 9.36 7.65 18.76
N THR A 20 8.28 7.23 19.41
CA THR A 20 7.37 8.13 20.12
C THR A 20 7.01 7.56 21.48
N GLU A 21 7.00 8.41 22.49
CA GLU A 21 6.49 8.06 23.80
C GLU A 21 4.97 7.87 23.76
N PHE A 22 4.48 6.93 24.54
CA PHE A 22 3.05 6.62 24.65
C PHE A 22 2.73 6.10 26.06
N ASN A 23 1.45 6.05 26.44
CA ASN A 23 1.01 5.56 27.73
C ASN A 23 0.88 4.03 27.72
N GLU A 24 1.84 3.33 28.31
CA GLU A 24 1.86 1.86 28.40
C GLU A 24 0.70 1.27 29.23
N ALA A 25 0.02 2.07 30.04
CA ALA A 25 -1.13 1.62 30.82
C ALA A 25 -2.42 1.53 29.98
N GLU A 26 -2.46 2.12 28.81
CA GLU A 26 -3.60 2.07 27.91
C GLU A 26 -3.56 0.82 27.04
N VAL A 27 -4.40 -0.15 27.40
CA VAL A 27 -4.53 -1.41 26.67
C VAL A 27 -5.99 -1.70 26.31
N ASP A 28 -6.18 -2.36 25.18
CA ASP A 28 -7.49 -2.82 24.75
C ASP A 28 -7.95 -4.06 25.54
N SER A 29 -9.15 -4.55 25.25
CA SER A 29 -9.74 -5.74 25.91
C SER A 29 -8.93 -7.03 25.76
N LYS A 30 -7.91 -7.05 24.90
CA LYS A 30 -6.99 -8.17 24.66
C LYS A 30 -5.60 -7.91 25.23
N GLY A 31 -5.39 -6.82 25.97
CA GLY A 31 -4.11 -6.43 26.54
C GLY A 31 -3.10 -5.87 25.54
N ARG A 32 -3.55 -5.39 24.38
CA ARG A 32 -2.68 -4.77 23.37
C ARG A 32 -2.63 -3.27 23.60
N LEU A 33 -1.42 -2.68 23.47
CA LEU A 33 -1.20 -1.24 23.61
C LEU A 33 -2.06 -0.47 22.60
N CYS A 34 -2.83 0.51 23.07
CA CYS A 34 -3.81 1.22 22.26
C CYS A 34 -3.91 2.73 22.53
N ASP A 35 -2.95 3.30 23.25
CA ASP A 35 -2.85 4.75 23.42
C ASP A 35 -2.85 5.45 22.04
N GLU A 36 -3.53 6.57 21.94
CA GLU A 36 -3.59 7.40 20.73
C GLU A 36 -3.24 8.88 21.00
N ASP A 37 -2.90 9.22 22.25
CA ASP A 37 -2.46 10.58 22.61
C ASP A 37 -0.95 10.76 22.42
N HIS A 38 -0.47 10.35 21.25
CA HIS A 38 0.93 10.46 20.86
C HIS A 38 1.09 10.68 19.35
N ALA A 39 2.33 10.63 18.81
CA ALA A 39 2.59 10.90 17.40
C ALA A 39 1.97 9.84 16.47
N TRP A 40 1.26 10.30 15.45
CA TRP A 40 0.52 9.43 14.53
C TRP A 40 1.37 8.86 13.39
N SER A 41 2.30 9.63 12.85
CA SER A 41 3.12 9.18 11.72
C SER A 41 4.56 9.61 11.90
N ALA A 42 5.48 8.71 11.60
CA ALA A 42 6.90 9.02 11.67
C ALA A 42 7.32 10.02 10.58
N VAL A 43 6.89 9.78 9.33
CA VAL A 43 7.18 10.67 8.20
C VAL A 43 5.91 10.92 7.38
N ILE A 44 5.61 12.19 7.13
CA ILE A 44 4.55 12.61 6.21
C ILE A 44 5.16 13.40 5.06
N VAL A 45 5.02 12.89 3.83
CA VAL A 45 5.43 13.56 2.61
C VAL A 45 4.22 14.22 1.98
N ARG A 46 4.17 15.56 2.00
CA ARG A 46 3.06 16.35 1.46
C ARG A 46 3.59 17.51 0.62
N ALA A 47 2.96 17.79 -0.52
CA ALA A 47 3.36 18.86 -1.41
C ALA A 47 4.88 18.86 -1.69
N ALA A 48 5.41 17.69 -2.05
CA ALA A 48 6.83 17.46 -2.30
C ALA A 48 7.01 16.70 -3.61
N GLU A 49 8.11 16.95 -4.32
CA GLU A 49 8.45 16.20 -5.52
C GLU A 49 9.97 15.94 -5.61
N HIS A 50 10.32 14.81 -6.25
CA HIS A 50 11.73 14.40 -6.37
C HIS A 50 12.44 14.32 -5.01
N CYS A 51 11.73 13.81 -4.01
CA CYS A 51 12.21 13.65 -2.63
C CYS A 51 12.31 12.16 -2.26
N TRP A 52 12.97 11.87 -1.14
CA TRP A 52 13.14 10.48 -0.71
C TRP A 52 13.09 10.30 0.81
N VAL A 53 12.77 9.07 1.22
CA VAL A 53 12.91 8.56 2.58
C VAL A 53 13.66 7.24 2.47
N ARG A 54 14.83 7.11 3.10
CA ARG A 54 15.70 5.95 2.93
C ARG A 54 16.32 5.50 4.25
N GLY A 55 16.34 4.18 4.48
CA GLY A 55 16.97 3.62 5.69
C GLY A 55 16.35 4.15 6.99
N VAL A 56 15.05 4.40 6.99
CA VAL A 56 14.33 4.92 8.15
C VAL A 56 13.55 3.78 8.80
N SER A 57 13.75 3.60 10.09
CA SER A 57 12.90 2.73 10.89
C SER A 57 12.04 3.55 11.87
N SER A 58 10.87 3.02 12.21
CA SER A 58 9.95 3.68 13.14
C SER A 58 9.32 2.68 14.10
N SER A 59 9.13 3.09 15.35
CA SER A 59 8.43 2.32 16.38
C SER A 59 7.32 3.11 17.02
N HIS A 60 6.24 2.42 17.39
CA HIS A 60 5.11 2.86 18.20
C HIS A 60 4.16 3.88 17.58
N PHE A 61 4.42 4.41 16.38
CA PHE A 61 3.51 5.37 15.74
C PHE A 61 2.12 4.78 15.51
N ALA A 62 1.08 5.58 15.74
CA ALA A 62 -0.31 5.13 15.69
C ALA A 62 -0.80 4.82 14.27
N PHE A 63 -0.28 5.51 13.26
CA PHE A 63 -0.81 5.47 11.91
C PHE A 63 0.18 4.95 10.87
N ALA A 64 1.34 5.61 10.65
CA ALA A 64 2.20 5.27 9.53
C ALA A 64 3.70 5.47 9.81
N THR A 65 4.51 4.59 9.24
CA THR A 65 5.95 4.80 9.07
C THR A 65 6.20 5.87 8.01
N VAL A 66 5.62 5.72 6.80
CA VAL A 66 5.69 6.76 5.76
C VAL A 66 4.33 6.96 5.10
N TYR A 67 3.80 8.15 5.23
CA TYR A 67 2.55 8.57 4.62
C TYR A 67 2.80 9.53 3.45
N ASN A 68 2.68 9.02 2.22
CA ASN A 68 2.74 9.84 1.01
C ASN A 68 1.37 10.47 0.76
N ALA A 69 1.23 11.72 1.20
CA ALA A 69 -0.02 12.46 1.23
C ALA A 69 -0.24 13.30 -0.03
N VAL A 70 -1.26 14.14 0.00
CA VAL A 70 -1.67 15.00 -1.12
C VAL A 70 -0.52 15.82 -1.67
N GLY A 71 -0.31 15.75 -2.98
CA GLY A 71 0.72 16.49 -3.69
C GLY A 71 2.12 15.87 -3.63
N ALA A 72 2.28 14.70 -3.01
CA ALA A 72 3.50 13.91 -3.15
C ALA A 72 3.64 13.39 -4.60
N LYS A 73 4.79 13.62 -5.23
CA LYS A 73 5.06 13.21 -6.60
C LYS A 73 6.52 12.84 -6.78
N ASN A 74 6.79 11.75 -7.52
CA ASN A 74 8.16 11.24 -7.72
C ASN A 74 8.90 11.06 -6.38
N ILE A 75 8.25 10.42 -5.42
CA ILE A 75 8.84 10.12 -4.11
C ILE A 75 9.36 8.69 -4.12
N THR A 76 10.58 8.50 -3.65
CA THR A 76 11.15 7.17 -3.41
C THR A 76 11.25 6.93 -1.90
N VAL A 77 10.60 5.86 -1.44
CA VAL A 77 10.74 5.32 -0.08
C VAL A 77 11.46 3.99 -0.20
N GLU A 78 12.61 3.85 0.42
CA GLU A 78 13.50 2.71 0.24
C GLU A 78 14.10 2.24 1.55
N ASP A 79 14.11 0.92 1.77
CA ASP A 79 14.74 0.30 2.94
C ASP A 79 14.22 0.92 4.26
N CYS A 80 12.89 0.99 4.39
CA CYS A 80 12.23 1.55 5.56
C CYS A 80 11.44 0.47 6.31
N HIS A 81 11.40 0.57 7.65
CA HIS A 81 10.85 -0.48 8.50
C HIS A 81 9.94 0.08 9.59
N GLY A 82 8.70 -0.45 9.67
CA GLY A 82 7.73 -0.10 10.72
C GLY A 82 7.61 -1.21 11.76
N TYR A 83 7.79 -0.87 13.03
CA TYR A 83 7.74 -1.82 14.14
C TYR A 83 6.66 -1.44 15.16
N THR A 84 6.00 -2.45 15.69
CA THR A 84 5.17 -2.38 16.90
C THR A 84 4.27 -1.12 16.99
N PRO A 85 3.39 -0.84 16.02
CA PRO A 85 2.53 0.34 16.09
C PRO A 85 1.62 0.30 17.32
N VAL A 86 1.39 1.47 17.94
CA VAL A 86 0.55 1.63 19.13
C VAL A 86 -0.67 2.46 18.78
N SER A 87 -1.83 1.83 18.79
CA SER A 87 -3.15 2.44 18.58
C SER A 87 -4.22 1.37 18.68
N GLU A 88 -5.47 1.75 18.65
CA GLU A 88 -6.56 0.80 18.44
C GLU A 88 -6.41 0.05 17.11
N ILE A 89 -6.85 -1.21 17.07
CA ILE A 89 -6.95 -1.95 15.82
C ILE A 89 -8.32 -1.67 15.18
N ALA A 90 -8.48 -0.45 14.73
CA ALA A 90 -9.73 0.10 14.21
C ALA A 90 -9.53 0.95 12.95
N GLY A 91 -10.60 1.53 12.42
CA GLY A 91 -10.56 2.39 11.22
C GLY A 91 -9.58 3.58 11.35
N SER A 92 -8.92 3.96 10.28
CA SER A 92 -7.98 5.07 10.20
C SER A 92 -6.70 4.93 11.03
N ARG A 93 -6.31 3.72 11.41
CA ARG A 93 -5.09 3.41 12.17
C ARG A 93 -4.29 2.32 11.49
N ARG A 94 -2.97 2.31 11.72
CA ARG A 94 -2.03 1.25 11.34
C ARG A 94 -1.98 1.00 9.83
N TYR A 95 -1.57 2.03 9.08
CA TYR A 95 -1.30 2.00 7.64
C TYR A 95 0.18 2.31 7.40
N ALA A 96 1.07 1.34 7.59
CA ALA A 96 2.52 1.56 7.64
C ALA A 96 3.07 2.39 6.47
N PHE A 97 2.72 2.01 5.24
CA PHE A 97 3.12 2.72 4.02
C PHE A 97 1.88 3.02 3.18
N GLN A 98 1.53 4.29 3.06
CA GLN A 98 0.29 4.67 2.38
C GLN A 98 0.51 5.70 1.27
N TYR A 99 -0.21 5.50 0.16
CA TYR A 99 -0.45 6.52 -0.86
C TYR A 99 -1.86 7.10 -0.69
N SER A 100 -1.96 8.42 -0.46
CA SER A 100 -3.24 9.13 -0.40
C SER A 100 -3.17 10.47 -1.10
N GLY A 101 -3.36 10.48 -2.41
CA GLY A 101 -3.17 11.64 -3.27
C GLY A 101 -1.74 11.79 -3.78
N ALA A 102 -1.00 10.69 -3.79
CA ALA A 102 0.36 10.58 -4.32
C ALA A 102 0.35 10.09 -5.77
N GLN A 103 1.37 10.44 -6.55
CA GLN A 103 1.53 10.06 -7.94
C GLN A 103 3.00 9.83 -8.30
N LEU A 104 3.28 8.85 -9.16
CA LEU A 104 4.63 8.50 -9.62
C LEU A 104 5.58 8.15 -8.46
N CYS A 105 5.06 7.53 -7.41
CA CYS A 105 5.81 7.21 -6.22
C CYS A 105 6.20 5.72 -6.17
N LEU A 106 7.34 5.44 -5.56
CA LEU A 106 7.89 4.11 -5.36
C LEU A 106 8.13 3.87 -3.87
N VAL A 107 7.57 2.80 -3.32
CA VAL A 107 7.96 2.22 -2.03
C VAL A 107 8.60 0.88 -2.34
N LYS A 108 9.87 0.70 -1.97
CA LYS A 108 10.59 -0.53 -2.27
C LYS A 108 11.44 -1.03 -1.10
N ASP A 109 11.60 -2.33 -1.02
CA ASP A 109 12.43 -3.00 -0.02
C ASP A 109 12.04 -2.61 1.43
N CYS A 110 10.73 -2.38 1.66
CA CYS A 110 10.20 -1.93 2.95
C CYS A 110 9.48 -3.06 3.68
N THR A 111 9.54 -3.04 5.01
CA THR A 111 8.86 -4.04 5.84
C THR A 111 8.07 -3.40 6.96
N CYS A 112 7.05 -4.10 7.46
CA CYS A 112 6.33 -3.70 8.66
C CYS A 112 5.66 -4.89 9.35
N GLU A 113 5.20 -4.67 10.57
CA GLU A 113 4.54 -5.69 11.38
C GLU A 113 3.40 -5.12 12.21
N TYR A 114 2.42 -5.96 12.53
CA TYR A 114 1.27 -5.62 13.37
C TYR A 114 0.40 -4.45 12.86
N ASP A 115 0.47 -4.17 11.58
CA ASP A 115 -0.39 -3.16 10.95
C ASP A 115 -1.76 -3.72 10.55
N ARG A 116 -2.72 -2.83 10.28
CA ARG A 116 -3.98 -3.22 9.65
C ARG A 116 -3.85 -3.28 8.14
N HIS A 117 -3.25 -2.28 7.54
CA HIS A 117 -3.11 -2.16 6.09
C HIS A 117 -1.69 -1.69 5.73
N ALA A 118 -0.77 -2.63 5.63
CA ALA A 118 0.66 -2.36 5.51
C ALA A 118 1.04 -1.47 4.32
N PHE A 119 0.58 -1.86 3.13
CA PHE A 119 0.88 -1.19 1.86
C PHE A 119 -0.45 -0.82 1.20
N ALA A 120 -0.95 0.37 1.53
CA ALA A 120 -2.30 0.76 1.17
C ALA A 120 -2.36 1.96 0.22
N THR A 121 -3.45 2.03 -0.54
CA THR A 121 -3.82 3.23 -1.28
C THR A 121 -5.21 3.69 -0.88
N SER A 122 -5.42 5.00 -0.85
CA SER A 122 -6.70 5.56 -0.45
C SER A 122 -7.04 6.81 -1.26
N HIS A 123 -8.35 6.98 -1.48
CA HIS A 123 -9.00 8.13 -2.12
C HIS A 123 -8.75 8.26 -3.64
N ALA A 124 -9.78 8.69 -4.35
CA ALA A 124 -9.78 8.86 -5.81
C ALA A 124 -8.71 9.81 -6.36
N ARG A 125 -8.14 10.66 -5.52
CA ARG A 125 -7.01 11.53 -5.86
C ARG A 125 -5.66 10.82 -5.94
N THR A 126 -5.60 9.54 -5.52
CA THR A 126 -4.43 8.69 -5.71
C THR A 126 -4.48 8.13 -7.13
N THR A 127 -3.82 8.81 -8.01
CA THR A 127 -3.78 8.49 -9.44
C THR A 127 -2.39 7.99 -9.80
N GLY A 128 -2.30 6.75 -10.23
CA GLY A 128 -1.02 6.15 -10.62
C GLY A 128 -0.28 6.90 -11.74
N PRO A 129 0.84 6.33 -12.18
CA PRO A 129 1.38 5.07 -11.66
C PRO A 129 2.07 5.23 -10.30
N ASN A 130 1.81 4.29 -9.38
CA ASN A 130 2.55 4.13 -8.14
C ASN A 130 2.96 2.66 -7.98
N VAL A 131 4.03 2.39 -7.24
CA VAL A 131 4.59 1.04 -7.11
C VAL A 131 4.90 0.70 -5.65
N PHE A 132 4.53 -0.51 -5.22
CA PHE A 132 5.11 -1.20 -4.08
C PHE A 132 5.95 -2.36 -4.62
N LEU A 133 7.26 -2.35 -4.35
CA LEU A 133 8.23 -3.29 -4.91
C LEU A 133 8.98 -4.02 -3.80
N ARG A 134 8.96 -5.36 -3.80
CA ARG A 134 9.65 -6.23 -2.82
C ARG A 134 9.39 -5.82 -1.37
N CYS A 135 8.16 -5.54 -1.06
CA CYS A 135 7.74 -5.16 0.28
C CYS A 135 7.14 -6.36 1.01
N SER A 136 7.32 -6.42 2.33
CA SER A 136 6.73 -7.50 3.11
C SER A 136 6.14 -7.03 4.44
N ALA A 137 5.07 -7.71 4.86
CA ALA A 137 4.38 -7.42 6.10
C ALA A 137 4.07 -8.71 6.88
N THR A 138 4.25 -8.66 8.19
CA THR A 138 4.01 -9.80 9.07
C THR A 138 3.01 -9.48 10.17
N ASN A 139 2.34 -10.51 10.69
CA ASN A 139 1.40 -10.38 11.80
C ASN A 139 0.27 -9.35 11.56
N MET A 140 -0.24 -9.26 10.35
CA MET A 140 -1.22 -8.26 9.93
C MET A 140 -2.60 -8.50 10.54
N TYR A 141 -3.31 -7.42 10.83
CA TYR A 141 -4.72 -7.45 11.27
C TYR A 141 -5.73 -7.25 10.14
N GLY A 142 -5.31 -6.77 9.00
CA GLY A 142 -6.15 -6.55 7.82
C GLY A 142 -5.39 -6.72 6.51
N ASP A 143 -6.06 -6.49 5.41
CA ASP A 143 -5.55 -6.74 4.06
C ASP A 143 -4.59 -5.66 3.56
N ILE A 144 -3.73 -6.06 2.63
CA ILE A 144 -2.89 -5.18 1.80
C ILE A 144 -3.67 -4.85 0.52
N GLY A 145 -3.64 -3.59 0.09
CA GLY A 145 -4.27 -3.20 -1.18
C GLY A 145 -4.96 -1.84 -1.14
N PRO A 146 -5.75 -1.51 -2.18
CA PRO A 146 -6.57 -0.32 -2.18
C PRO A 146 -7.67 -0.41 -1.12
N HIS A 147 -7.81 0.66 -0.32
CA HIS A 147 -8.71 0.64 0.84
C HIS A 147 -10.03 1.36 0.60
N VAL A 148 -10.00 2.57 0.10
CA VAL A 148 -11.20 3.40 -0.09
C VAL A 148 -11.05 4.38 -1.24
N GLY A 149 -12.16 4.63 -1.95
CA GLY A 149 -12.31 5.79 -2.82
C GLY A 149 -11.65 5.70 -4.18
N TRP A 150 -11.83 4.59 -4.92
CA TRP A 150 -11.51 4.48 -6.34
C TRP A 150 -10.09 4.94 -6.74
N THR A 151 -9.08 4.32 -6.16
CA THR A 151 -7.68 4.59 -6.55
C THR A 151 -7.35 3.95 -7.90
N THR A 152 -6.38 4.47 -8.64
CA THR A 152 -6.06 3.96 -9.98
C THR A 152 -4.55 3.75 -10.18
N GLY A 153 -4.22 2.71 -10.96
CA GLY A 153 -2.89 2.54 -11.55
C GLY A 153 -1.79 2.25 -10.52
N VAL A 154 -1.88 1.12 -9.81
CA VAL A 154 -0.84 0.72 -8.85
C VAL A 154 -0.33 -0.67 -9.17
N LEU A 155 0.98 -0.84 -9.12
CA LEU A 155 1.67 -2.11 -9.22
C LEU A 155 2.11 -2.56 -7.83
N TYR A 156 1.70 -3.75 -7.43
CA TYR A 156 2.26 -4.52 -6.33
C TYR A 156 3.17 -5.58 -6.96
N ASP A 157 4.46 -5.41 -6.84
CA ASP A 157 5.49 -6.24 -7.47
C ASP A 157 6.29 -6.98 -6.39
N ASN A 158 6.13 -8.30 -6.31
CA ASN A 158 6.76 -9.12 -5.28
C ASN A 158 6.41 -8.67 -3.83
N VAL A 159 5.16 -8.30 -3.59
CA VAL A 159 4.69 -7.96 -2.24
C VAL A 159 4.24 -9.22 -1.53
N LYS A 160 4.64 -9.36 -0.25
CA LYS A 160 4.40 -10.57 0.55
C LYS A 160 3.77 -10.27 1.90
N THR A 161 2.95 -11.20 2.38
CA THR A 161 2.50 -11.25 3.77
C THR A 161 2.32 -12.68 4.24
N ASP A 162 2.63 -12.94 5.51
CA ASP A 162 2.41 -14.23 6.18
C ASP A 162 0.99 -14.40 6.71
N SER A 163 0.22 -13.33 6.73
CA SER A 163 -1.10 -13.25 7.34
C SER A 163 -2.03 -12.36 6.52
N GLN A 164 -3.33 -12.66 6.53
CA GLN A 164 -4.34 -11.88 5.83
C GLN A 164 -4.27 -11.98 4.29
N TYR A 165 -4.83 -11.00 3.58
CA TYR A 165 -5.03 -11.00 2.13
C TYR A 165 -4.23 -9.89 1.46
N ILE A 166 -3.86 -10.13 0.18
CA ILE A 166 -3.62 -9.04 -0.77
C ILE A 166 -4.88 -8.93 -1.62
N ALA A 167 -5.54 -7.75 -1.59
CA ALA A 167 -6.91 -7.64 -2.08
C ALA A 167 -7.15 -6.38 -2.91
N VAL A 168 -7.54 -6.58 -4.17
CA VAL A 168 -8.09 -5.54 -5.04
C VAL A 168 -9.56 -5.88 -5.29
N GLN A 169 -10.46 -5.21 -4.57
CA GLN A 169 -11.87 -5.61 -4.51
C GLN A 169 -12.84 -4.44 -4.37
N ASP A 170 -14.10 -4.72 -4.62
CA ASP A 170 -15.20 -3.90 -4.14
C ASP A 170 -15.40 -4.17 -2.64
N ARG A 171 -15.27 -3.15 -1.83
CA ARG A 171 -15.49 -3.22 -0.38
C ARG A 171 -16.94 -2.93 0.00
N HIS A 172 -17.80 -2.71 -0.99
CA HIS A 172 -19.23 -2.51 -0.84
C HIS A 172 -19.55 -1.44 0.22
N ASN A 173 -20.42 -1.80 1.16
CA ASN A 173 -20.82 -0.94 2.28
C ASN A 173 -19.96 -1.09 3.54
N THR A 174 -18.75 -1.67 3.43
CA THR A 174 -17.84 -1.76 4.58
C THR A 174 -17.61 -0.37 5.16
N ALA A 175 -17.69 -0.26 6.47
CA ALA A 175 -17.68 1.02 7.19
C ALA A 175 -18.76 1.99 6.64
N GLU A 176 -18.37 3.13 6.13
CA GLU A 176 -19.28 4.16 5.60
C GLU A 176 -19.47 4.08 4.09
N GLY A 177 -19.38 2.86 3.51
CA GLY A 177 -19.52 2.65 2.08
C GLY A 177 -18.23 2.88 1.30
N HIS A 178 -17.23 2.02 1.50
CA HIS A 178 -15.94 2.13 0.80
C HIS A 178 -16.05 1.88 -0.71
N GLY A 179 -17.00 1.05 -1.15
CA GLY A 179 -17.27 0.75 -2.55
C GLY A 179 -16.06 0.16 -3.28
N TRP A 180 -15.98 0.39 -4.57
CA TRP A 180 -14.81 0.03 -5.37
C TRP A 180 -13.57 0.77 -4.92
N ALA A 181 -12.56 0.03 -4.49
CA ALA A 181 -11.35 0.62 -3.93
C ALA A 181 -10.26 0.86 -4.98
N GLY A 182 -10.20 0.06 -6.06
CA GLY A 182 -9.14 0.21 -7.04
C GLY A 182 -9.43 -0.33 -8.45
N VAL A 183 -8.86 0.32 -9.47
CA VAL A 183 -8.94 -0.05 -10.87
C VAL A 183 -7.58 0.15 -11.56
N ASN A 184 -7.28 -0.68 -12.58
CA ASN A 184 -5.98 -0.74 -13.24
C ASN A 184 -4.84 -1.06 -12.28
N PHE A 185 -5.09 -2.01 -11.39
CA PHE A 185 -4.11 -2.58 -10.48
C PHE A 185 -3.48 -3.83 -11.08
N VAL A 186 -2.20 -4.02 -10.77
CA VAL A 186 -1.48 -5.25 -11.09
C VAL A 186 -0.86 -5.81 -9.83
N LEU A 187 -1.23 -7.03 -9.47
CA LEU A 187 -0.56 -7.86 -8.49
C LEU A 187 0.39 -8.78 -9.27
N TYR A 188 1.69 -8.65 -9.09
CA TYR A 188 2.70 -9.37 -9.86
C TYR A 188 3.63 -10.15 -8.93
N ASN A 189 3.66 -11.48 -9.07
CA ASN A 189 4.45 -12.38 -8.23
C ASN A 189 4.27 -12.13 -6.72
N CYS A 190 3.07 -11.75 -6.30
CA CYS A 190 2.75 -11.52 -4.89
C CYS A 190 2.49 -12.83 -4.16
N GLU A 191 2.76 -12.86 -2.84
CA GLU A 191 2.52 -14.03 -1.99
C GLU A 191 1.71 -13.64 -0.74
N ALA A 192 0.63 -14.36 -0.48
CA ALA A 192 -0.20 -14.19 0.72
C ALA A 192 -1.01 -15.46 1.00
N PRO A 193 -1.52 -15.66 2.23
CA PRO A 193 -2.49 -16.74 2.50
C PRO A 193 -3.71 -16.66 1.59
N GLY A 194 -4.15 -15.45 1.22
CA GLY A 194 -5.25 -15.23 0.30
C GLY A 194 -5.00 -14.09 -0.68
N ILE A 195 -5.46 -14.28 -1.92
CA ILE A 195 -5.41 -13.27 -2.97
C ILE A 195 -6.83 -13.00 -3.46
N ILE A 196 -7.18 -11.72 -3.58
CA ILE A 196 -8.46 -11.26 -4.12
C ILE A 196 -8.18 -10.27 -5.23
N CYS A 197 -8.67 -10.57 -6.43
CA CYS A 197 -8.56 -9.67 -7.57
C CYS A 197 -9.89 -9.66 -8.31
N GLN A 198 -10.60 -8.54 -8.27
CA GLN A 198 -11.90 -8.35 -8.91
C GLN A 198 -11.84 -7.28 -9.99
N ASN A 199 -12.65 -7.41 -11.04
CA ASN A 199 -12.83 -6.38 -12.05
C ASN A 199 -14.06 -5.53 -11.73
N PRO A 200 -13.98 -4.19 -11.88
CA PRO A 200 -15.18 -3.35 -11.90
C PRO A 200 -16.00 -3.61 -13.18
N TRP A 201 -17.30 -3.30 -13.14
CA TRP A 201 -18.19 -3.43 -14.32
C TRP A 201 -17.95 -2.39 -15.43
N VAL A 202 -17.00 -1.52 -15.23
CA VAL A 202 -16.55 -0.54 -16.24
C VAL A 202 -15.38 -1.11 -17.05
N THR A 203 -14.87 -0.36 -17.99
CA THR A 203 -13.81 -0.79 -18.91
C THR A 203 -12.43 -1.02 -18.27
N GLY A 204 -12.24 -0.63 -17.00
CA GLY A 204 -10.99 -0.85 -16.26
C GLY A 204 -10.79 -2.32 -15.86
N LYS A 205 -9.55 -2.76 -15.80
CA LYS A 205 -9.15 -4.12 -15.45
C LYS A 205 -8.19 -4.14 -14.27
N ASN A 206 -8.27 -5.20 -13.47
CA ASN A 206 -7.30 -5.53 -12.45
C ASN A 206 -6.69 -6.90 -12.77
N TYR A 207 -5.42 -7.07 -12.48
CA TYR A 207 -4.64 -8.25 -12.85
C TYR A 207 -4.00 -8.90 -11.64
N ALA A 208 -4.02 -10.24 -11.59
CA ALA A 208 -3.22 -11.06 -10.69
C ALA A 208 -2.37 -12.01 -11.53
N ILE A 209 -1.07 -11.76 -11.59
CA ILE A 209 -0.12 -12.44 -12.47
C ILE A 209 0.94 -13.12 -11.62
N GLY A 210 1.05 -14.45 -11.70
CA GLY A 210 2.06 -15.19 -10.95
C GLY A 210 1.89 -15.16 -9.44
N CYS A 211 0.70 -14.83 -8.94
CA CYS A 211 0.46 -14.70 -7.51
C CYS A 211 0.29 -16.08 -6.84
N VAL A 212 0.90 -16.25 -5.66
CA VAL A 212 0.85 -17.45 -4.86
C VAL A 212 0.02 -17.24 -3.61
N GLY A 213 -1.02 -18.04 -3.43
CA GLY A 213 -1.97 -17.99 -2.32
C GLY A 213 -3.33 -18.54 -2.74
N THR A 214 -4.22 -18.70 -1.77
CA THR A 214 -5.58 -19.15 -2.07
C THR A 214 -6.36 -18.03 -2.75
N LYS A 215 -6.89 -18.28 -3.93
CA LYS A 215 -7.81 -17.37 -4.62
C LYS A 215 -9.14 -17.30 -3.88
N TYR A 216 -9.57 -16.11 -3.53
CA TYR A 216 -10.88 -15.86 -2.95
C TYR A 216 -11.70 -14.92 -3.85
N PRO A 217 -13.02 -15.16 -3.98
CA PRO A 217 -13.89 -14.30 -4.77
C PRO A 217 -14.16 -12.95 -4.10
N HIS A 218 -14.07 -12.89 -2.77
CA HIS A 218 -14.24 -11.68 -1.95
C HIS A 218 -13.64 -11.88 -0.55
N ASN A 219 -13.40 -10.79 0.15
CA ASN A 219 -13.01 -10.82 1.55
C ASN A 219 -14.17 -11.35 2.41
N ARG A 220 -13.87 -12.29 3.31
CA ARG A 220 -14.84 -12.89 4.23
C ARG A 220 -15.48 -11.91 5.23
N TYR A 221 -14.97 -10.69 5.36
CA TYR A 221 -15.58 -9.65 6.18
C TYR A 221 -16.79 -8.98 5.50
N ASN A 222 -16.97 -9.15 4.21
CA ASN A 222 -18.12 -8.69 3.44
C ASN A 222 -19.05 -9.87 3.17
N VAL A 223 -19.75 -10.31 4.19
CA VAL A 223 -20.50 -11.57 4.18
C VAL A 223 -21.93 -11.39 3.65
N ASP A 224 -22.10 -10.71 2.55
CA ASP A 224 -23.30 -10.90 1.77
C ASP A 224 -22.98 -11.86 0.63
N SER A 225 -23.39 -13.13 0.78
CA SER A 225 -23.17 -14.17 -0.23
C SER A 225 -23.91 -13.88 -1.56
N SER A 226 -24.83 -12.92 -1.55
CA SER A 226 -25.49 -12.41 -2.77
C SER A 226 -24.60 -11.42 -3.54
N PHE A 227 -23.49 -10.99 -2.94
CA PHE A 227 -22.60 -9.97 -3.47
C PHE A 227 -21.49 -10.60 -4.33
N SER A 228 -21.80 -10.84 -5.59
CA SER A 228 -20.82 -11.33 -6.57
C SER A 228 -20.21 -10.18 -7.36
N ARG A 229 -18.92 -10.24 -7.60
CA ARG A 229 -18.19 -9.36 -8.49
C ARG A 229 -17.41 -10.18 -9.51
N PRO A 230 -17.24 -9.68 -10.75
CA PRO A 230 -16.41 -10.37 -11.72
C PRO A 230 -14.98 -10.53 -11.22
N ASP A 231 -14.40 -11.69 -11.45
CA ASP A 231 -12.97 -11.91 -11.24
C ASP A 231 -12.14 -10.92 -12.06
N GLY A 232 -10.99 -10.54 -11.53
CA GLY A 232 -9.92 -9.89 -12.29
C GLY A 232 -9.32 -10.83 -13.34
N GLU A 233 -8.34 -10.32 -14.07
CA GLU A 233 -7.59 -11.12 -15.02
C GLU A 233 -6.50 -11.93 -14.28
N TRP A 234 -6.67 -13.26 -14.22
CA TRP A 234 -5.75 -14.16 -13.55
C TRP A 234 -4.83 -14.85 -14.56
N ILE A 235 -3.52 -14.78 -14.33
CA ILE A 235 -2.50 -15.41 -15.17
C ILE A 235 -1.53 -16.17 -14.28
N SER A 236 -1.28 -17.44 -14.57
CA SER A 236 -0.35 -18.32 -13.81
C SER A 236 -0.65 -18.33 -12.30
N GLU A 237 -1.91 -18.65 -11.96
CA GLU A 237 -2.34 -18.77 -10.57
C GLU A 237 -1.52 -19.83 -9.83
N GLY A 238 -0.98 -19.48 -8.66
CA GLY A 238 -0.19 -20.35 -7.79
C GLY A 238 1.26 -20.58 -8.24
N VAL A 239 1.72 -19.98 -9.33
CA VAL A 239 3.09 -20.16 -9.85
C VAL A 239 3.66 -18.81 -10.33
N HIS A 240 4.80 -18.41 -9.77
CA HIS A 240 5.49 -17.20 -10.20
C HIS A 240 5.87 -17.23 -11.67
N VAL A 241 5.87 -16.07 -12.29
CA VAL A 241 6.22 -15.86 -13.70
C VAL A 241 7.54 -15.14 -13.84
N THR A 242 8.11 -15.18 -15.05
CA THR A 242 9.26 -14.37 -15.47
C THR A 242 8.80 -13.21 -16.35
N PRO A 243 9.46 -12.05 -16.26
CA PRO A 243 10.63 -11.73 -15.41
C PRO A 243 10.29 -11.74 -13.91
N VAL A 244 11.31 -11.80 -13.04
CA VAL A 244 11.10 -11.84 -11.58
C VAL A 244 10.38 -10.59 -11.08
N SER A 245 10.71 -9.42 -11.64
CA SER A 245 10.04 -8.15 -11.35
C SER A 245 9.59 -7.47 -12.63
N LEU A 246 8.34 -7.13 -12.70
CA LEU A 246 7.77 -6.38 -13.83
C LEU A 246 8.30 -4.94 -13.87
N TYR A 247 8.48 -4.32 -12.70
CA TYR A 247 9.00 -2.96 -12.59
C TYR A 247 10.44 -2.86 -13.07
N GLU A 248 11.32 -3.75 -12.59
CA GLU A 248 12.74 -3.73 -12.94
C GLU A 248 12.98 -4.09 -14.40
N ASP A 249 12.30 -5.10 -14.93
CA ASP A 249 12.36 -5.45 -16.35
C ASP A 249 11.91 -4.29 -17.25
N SER A 250 10.84 -3.60 -16.86
CA SER A 250 10.35 -2.43 -17.59
C SER A 250 11.33 -1.28 -17.53
N LEU A 251 11.99 -1.07 -16.41
CA LEU A 251 13.02 -0.04 -16.23
C LEU A 251 14.25 -0.35 -17.10
N GLU A 252 14.73 -1.59 -17.10
CA GLU A 252 15.84 -2.06 -17.92
C GLU A 252 15.55 -1.89 -19.41
N LYS A 253 14.38 -2.31 -19.88
CA LYS A 253 13.95 -2.15 -21.28
C LYS A 253 13.91 -0.68 -21.70
N ARG A 254 13.48 0.21 -20.81
CA ARG A 254 13.49 1.65 -21.09
C ARG A 254 14.90 2.20 -21.21
N HIS A 255 15.83 1.79 -20.35
CA HIS A 255 17.24 2.15 -20.44
C HIS A 255 17.85 1.67 -21.76
N ASN A 256 17.65 0.41 -22.12
CA ASN A 256 18.19 -0.20 -23.32
C ASN A 256 17.64 0.42 -24.61
N ASN A 257 16.40 0.92 -24.59
CA ASN A 257 15.77 1.60 -25.73
C ASN A 257 16.05 3.10 -25.78
N GLY A 258 16.92 3.64 -24.91
CA GLY A 258 17.25 5.07 -24.88
C GLY A 258 16.09 5.98 -24.47
N ILE A 259 15.04 5.43 -23.86
CA ILE A 259 13.90 6.21 -23.39
C ILE A 259 14.26 6.78 -22.00
N TYR A 260 14.88 7.94 -21.99
CA TYR A 260 15.16 8.67 -20.75
C TYR A 260 13.98 9.57 -20.40
N ILE A 261 13.49 9.46 -19.16
CA ILE A 261 12.63 10.51 -18.61
C ILE A 261 13.56 11.67 -18.26
N ALA A 262 13.33 12.82 -18.88
CA ALA A 262 14.02 14.04 -18.46
C ALA A 262 13.84 14.24 -16.94
N LYS A 263 14.96 14.47 -16.27
CA LYS A 263 14.99 14.72 -14.84
C LYS A 263 14.30 16.00 -14.48
#